data_081737ff5bbfd0e388cf4d286482ca93
#
_entry.id   081737ff5bbfd0e388cf4d286482ca93
#
_cell.length_a   1.000
_cell.length_b   1.000
_cell.length_c   1.000
_cell.angle_alpha   90.00
_cell.angle_beta   90.00
_cell.angle_gamma   90.00
#
_symmetry.space_group_name_H-M   'P 1'
#
loop_
_entity.id
_entity.type
_entity.pdbx_description
1 polymer ?
#
loop_
_entity_poly.entity_id
_entity_poly.type
_entity_poly.pdbx_seq_one_letter_code
_entity_poly.pdbx_strand_id
1 'polypeptide(L)'
;MEYMTPNFTKDMLKTHTILAPNMAPMQFAAIKAAMESEGYRIVMLENSGAEVAQLGLKYVHNDTCYPALLIIGQFLDALNSGKYDLQHTALLISQSGGGCRASNYIKLLRKALVKAGYDYIPVASLNASGLEKGSSMPMTLRLLLKVLAAAEYGDLIAALHNQVKPYEINKGDAAACVTKWTAQVQDWLNHNKNYTIFSMKRRFKDIANDFAKIPVNRTPKVKVGVVGEIYVKFSPMGNNDLVSFLESQDCEVNMPGLMGYIEYCVANATLDVQIYGGPFVKRKVADLLLAFLDSIGIAMAKAMESAGFHGPMSFKELMKKPDGILSLGVKMGEGWLLTAEMIELIETGYENIVCAQPFGCLPNHIAGKGVVNRIRAKYPNANITAVDYDPSATKVNQENRIKLMLSVAKERLNQKNNSTKV
;
A
#
# COMPACT_ATOMS: atom_id res chain seq x y z
N MET A 1 24.00 24.36 8.62
CA MET A 1 23.17 24.88 7.51
C MET A 1 21.89 24.08 7.46
N GLU A 2 20.75 24.74 7.63
CA GLU A 2 19.45 24.09 7.47
C GLU A 2 19.18 24.00 5.97
N TYR A 3 18.96 22.79 5.46
CA TYR A 3 18.62 22.57 4.06
C TYR A 3 17.16 22.99 3.84
N MET A 4 16.95 24.22 3.39
CA MET A 4 15.64 24.80 3.19
C MET A 4 15.30 24.84 1.70
N THR A 5 14.14 24.33 1.35
CA THR A 5 13.46 24.58 0.06
C THR A 5 12.19 25.37 0.35
N PRO A 6 11.60 26.06 -0.64
CA PRO A 6 10.34 26.77 -0.45
C PRO A 6 9.23 25.84 0.05
N ASN A 7 8.35 26.37 0.88
CA ASN A 7 7.13 25.67 1.27
C ASN A 7 6.09 25.81 0.16
N PHE A 8 5.33 24.76 -0.06
CA PHE A 8 4.18 24.80 -0.97
C PHE A 8 3.06 25.65 -0.37
N THR A 9 2.55 26.63 -1.14
CA THR A 9 1.50 27.56 -0.71
C THR A 9 0.19 27.32 -1.45
N LYS A 10 -0.93 27.87 -0.93
CA LYS A 10 -2.24 27.77 -1.59
C LYS A 10 -2.27 28.41 -2.99
N ASP A 11 -1.52 29.47 -3.22
CA ASP A 11 -1.48 30.14 -4.53
C ASP A 11 -0.78 29.28 -5.58
N MET A 12 0.17 28.44 -5.17
CA MET A 12 0.85 27.48 -6.05
C MET A 12 -0.09 26.41 -6.61
N LEU A 13 -1.24 26.14 -5.96
CA LEU A 13 -2.26 25.22 -6.51
C LEU A 13 -2.73 25.61 -7.92
N LYS A 14 -2.74 26.91 -8.22
CA LYS A 14 -3.22 27.46 -9.50
C LYS A 14 -2.15 27.40 -10.60
N THR A 15 -0.89 27.39 -10.24
CA THR A 15 0.24 27.58 -11.15
C THR A 15 1.16 26.38 -11.26
N HIS A 16 1.32 25.59 -10.19
CA HIS A 16 2.29 24.49 -10.14
C HIS A 16 1.67 23.13 -10.47
N THR A 17 2.47 22.32 -11.13
CA THR A 17 2.23 20.89 -11.29
C THR A 17 2.90 20.15 -10.14
N ILE A 18 2.14 19.30 -9.44
CA ILE A 18 2.62 18.54 -8.29
C ILE A 18 3.06 17.16 -8.78
N LEU A 19 4.32 16.82 -8.60
CA LEU A 19 4.83 15.47 -8.84
C LEU A 19 4.71 14.64 -7.57
N ALA A 20 4.16 13.44 -7.68
CA ALA A 20 4.00 12.51 -6.57
C ALA A 20 4.46 11.10 -6.97
N PRO A 21 5.10 10.31 -6.06
CA PRO A 21 5.45 8.93 -6.37
C PRO A 21 4.19 8.07 -6.52
N ASN A 22 4.21 7.15 -7.48
CA ASN A 22 3.13 6.19 -7.70
C ASN A 22 3.41 4.90 -6.93
N MET A 23 3.07 4.86 -5.65
CA MET A 23 3.30 3.71 -4.79
C MET A 23 2.35 2.55 -5.10
N ALA A 24 1.07 2.84 -5.30
CA ALA A 24 0.01 1.85 -5.46
C ALA A 24 -0.81 2.17 -6.72
N PRO A 25 -0.41 1.68 -7.91
CA PRO A 25 -0.95 2.15 -9.19
C PRO A 25 -2.48 2.11 -9.29
N MET A 26 -3.14 1.05 -8.81
CA MET A 26 -4.61 0.93 -8.88
C MET A 26 -5.32 1.98 -8.01
N GLN A 27 -4.86 2.15 -6.76
CA GLN A 27 -5.43 3.12 -5.83
C GLN A 27 -5.08 4.55 -6.23
N PHE A 28 -3.82 4.77 -6.63
CA PHE A 28 -3.32 6.11 -6.94
C PHE A 28 -3.90 6.69 -8.24
N ALA A 29 -4.30 5.85 -9.19
CA ALA A 29 -5.04 6.31 -10.36
C ALA A 29 -6.36 7.00 -9.98
N ALA A 30 -7.11 6.43 -9.02
CA ALA A 30 -8.34 7.02 -8.52
C ALA A 30 -8.09 8.22 -7.59
N ILE A 31 -7.05 8.16 -6.73
CA ILE A 31 -6.64 9.27 -5.86
C ILE A 31 -6.24 10.49 -6.70
N LYS A 32 -5.52 10.28 -7.82
CA LYS A 32 -5.20 11.34 -8.78
C LYS A 32 -6.46 12.05 -9.27
N ALA A 33 -7.47 11.30 -9.73
CA ALA A 33 -8.74 11.88 -10.19
C ALA A 33 -9.48 12.64 -9.08
N ALA A 34 -9.45 12.13 -7.84
CA ALA A 34 -10.02 12.83 -6.68
C ALA A 34 -9.35 14.19 -6.45
N MET A 35 -8.01 14.26 -6.57
CA MET A 35 -7.27 15.50 -6.40
C MET A 35 -7.49 16.46 -7.56
N GLU A 36 -7.48 15.98 -8.79
CA GLU A 36 -7.72 16.79 -10.00
C GLU A 36 -9.12 17.44 -9.95
N SER A 37 -10.13 16.72 -9.44
CA SER A 37 -11.50 17.25 -9.28
C SER A 37 -11.62 18.39 -8.26
N GLU A 38 -10.62 18.57 -7.41
CA GLU A 38 -10.50 19.69 -6.45
C GLU A 38 -9.52 20.78 -6.93
N GLY A 39 -9.10 20.71 -8.21
CA GLY A 39 -8.27 21.73 -8.85
C GLY A 39 -6.77 21.54 -8.72
N TYR A 40 -6.30 20.39 -8.22
CA TYR A 40 -4.88 20.07 -8.20
C TYR A 40 -4.39 19.64 -9.58
N ARG A 41 -3.24 20.13 -10.00
CA ARG A 41 -2.50 19.62 -11.16
C ARG A 41 -1.49 18.61 -10.65
N ILE A 42 -1.81 17.32 -10.70
CA ILE A 42 -0.96 16.27 -10.14
C ILE A 42 -0.54 15.26 -11.20
N VAL A 43 0.73 14.90 -11.16
CA VAL A 43 1.31 13.83 -11.98
C VAL A 43 1.83 12.75 -11.06
N MET A 44 1.32 11.54 -11.21
CA MET A 44 1.90 10.35 -10.58
C MET A 44 3.10 9.90 -11.41
N LEU A 45 4.27 9.81 -10.77
CA LEU A 45 5.51 9.44 -11.42
C LEU A 45 5.52 7.94 -11.75
N GLU A 46 5.90 7.60 -12.97
CA GLU A 46 5.99 6.21 -13.46
C GLU A 46 7.42 5.82 -13.86
N ASN A 47 8.36 6.79 -13.79
CA ASN A 47 9.76 6.53 -14.05
C ASN A 47 10.32 5.51 -13.03
N SER A 48 11.04 4.53 -13.52
CA SER A 48 11.56 3.39 -12.76
C SER A 48 12.87 2.90 -13.36
N GLY A 49 13.54 1.99 -12.68
CA GLY A 49 14.76 1.36 -13.18
C GLY A 49 15.97 1.60 -12.29
N ALA A 50 17.11 1.06 -12.71
CA ALA A 50 18.36 1.11 -11.97
C ALA A 50 18.86 2.55 -11.75
N GLU A 51 18.63 3.44 -12.72
CA GLU A 51 19.03 4.85 -12.67
C GLU A 51 18.37 5.60 -11.53
N VAL A 52 17.08 5.32 -11.27
CA VAL A 52 16.33 5.87 -10.13
C VAL A 52 17.01 5.49 -8.81
N ALA A 53 17.36 4.22 -8.63
CA ALA A 53 18.04 3.76 -7.43
C ALA A 53 19.43 4.40 -7.28
N GLN A 54 20.18 4.53 -8.39
CA GLN A 54 21.51 5.14 -8.39
C GLN A 54 21.45 6.63 -8.04
N LEU A 55 20.47 7.38 -8.54
CA LEU A 55 20.25 8.78 -8.16
C LEU A 55 19.91 8.89 -6.67
N GLY A 56 19.06 8.01 -6.16
CA GLY A 56 18.79 7.92 -4.73
C GLY A 56 20.06 7.73 -3.91
N LEU A 57 20.89 6.75 -4.25
CA LEU A 57 22.17 6.48 -3.58
C LEU A 57 23.17 7.65 -3.65
N LYS A 58 23.19 8.38 -4.77
CA LYS A 58 24.08 9.53 -4.97
C LYS A 58 23.76 10.70 -4.02
N TYR A 59 22.48 10.95 -3.76
CA TYR A 59 22.04 12.15 -3.06
C TYR A 59 21.54 11.90 -1.64
N VAL A 60 21.20 10.65 -1.31
CA VAL A 60 20.76 10.21 0.01
C VAL A 60 21.80 9.28 0.62
N HIS A 61 21.87 9.22 1.95
CA HIS A 61 22.79 8.33 2.65
C HIS A 61 22.37 6.87 2.46
N ASN A 62 23.33 5.96 2.21
CA ASN A 62 23.08 4.54 2.00
C ASN A 62 22.48 3.80 3.20
N ASP A 63 22.63 4.33 4.42
CA ASP A 63 21.96 3.80 5.63
C ASP A 63 20.48 4.17 5.71
N THR A 64 19.96 4.92 4.74
CA THR A 64 18.54 5.23 4.66
C THR A 64 17.78 4.01 4.14
N CYS A 65 16.52 3.84 4.57
CA CYS A 65 15.71 2.74 4.08
C CYS A 65 15.43 2.84 2.57
N TYR A 66 15.29 1.69 1.95
CA TYR A 66 15.14 1.54 0.51
C TYR A 66 14.02 2.40 -0.13
N PRO A 67 12.80 2.51 0.45
CA PRO A 67 11.77 3.40 -0.08
C PRO A 67 12.21 4.86 -0.20
N ALA A 68 12.96 5.39 0.77
CA ALA A 68 13.45 6.75 0.70
C ALA A 68 14.42 6.96 -0.47
N LEU A 69 15.29 5.99 -0.73
CA LEU A 69 16.21 6.02 -1.88
C LEU A 69 15.44 6.05 -3.20
N LEU A 70 14.44 5.18 -3.35
CA LEU A 70 13.64 5.08 -4.57
C LEU A 70 12.80 6.35 -4.80
N ILE A 71 12.08 6.82 -3.78
CA ILE A 71 11.22 8.01 -3.90
C ILE A 71 12.05 9.25 -4.25
N ILE A 72 13.17 9.48 -3.57
CA ILE A 72 14.03 10.64 -3.82
C ILE A 72 14.72 10.52 -5.17
N GLY A 73 15.19 9.33 -5.52
CA GLY A 73 15.75 9.06 -6.84
C GLY A 73 14.73 9.30 -7.96
N GLN A 74 13.48 8.86 -7.77
CA GLN A 74 12.39 9.06 -8.72
C GLN A 74 12.08 10.55 -8.97
N PHE A 75 12.06 11.35 -7.90
CA PHE A 75 11.92 12.79 -8.05
C PHE A 75 13.08 13.43 -8.81
N LEU A 76 14.32 13.09 -8.45
CA LEU A 76 15.49 13.65 -9.12
C LEU A 76 15.58 13.25 -10.59
N ASP A 77 15.24 12.01 -10.92
CA ASP A 77 15.17 11.53 -12.29
C ASP A 77 14.09 12.28 -13.09
N ALA A 78 12.91 12.49 -12.50
CA ALA A 78 11.85 13.27 -13.10
C ALA A 78 12.28 14.73 -13.36
N LEU A 79 12.93 15.38 -12.40
CA LEU A 79 13.44 16.75 -12.54
C LEU A 79 14.53 16.85 -13.61
N ASN A 80 15.40 15.85 -13.73
CA ASN A 80 16.47 15.80 -14.74
C ASN A 80 15.93 15.51 -16.16
N SER A 81 14.70 15.00 -16.28
CA SER A 81 14.15 14.48 -17.56
C SER A 81 13.87 15.57 -18.62
N GLY A 82 13.82 16.85 -18.23
CA GLY A 82 13.41 17.96 -19.08
C GLY A 82 11.91 17.97 -19.46
N LYS A 83 11.10 17.08 -18.90
CA LYS A 83 9.66 16.95 -19.22
C LYS A 83 8.77 17.95 -18.48
N TYR A 84 9.30 18.58 -17.43
CA TYR A 84 8.52 19.43 -16.52
C TYR A 84 9.06 20.86 -16.52
N ASP A 85 8.17 21.84 -16.45
CA ASP A 85 8.53 23.23 -16.19
C ASP A 85 8.92 23.38 -14.71
N LEU A 86 10.22 23.42 -14.45
CA LEU A 86 10.77 23.42 -13.10
C LEU A 86 10.39 24.67 -12.28
N GLN A 87 10.07 25.79 -12.94
CA GLN A 87 9.63 27.02 -12.28
C GLN A 87 8.20 26.89 -11.74
N HIS A 88 7.41 25.99 -12.31
CA HIS A 88 6.03 25.71 -11.91
C HIS A 88 5.85 24.24 -11.50
N THR A 89 6.86 23.65 -10.91
CA THR A 89 6.84 22.28 -10.38
C THR A 89 6.95 22.29 -8.87
N ALA A 90 6.18 21.44 -8.20
CA ALA A 90 6.27 21.14 -6.78
C ALA A 90 6.31 19.63 -6.55
N LEU A 91 6.88 19.18 -5.44
CA LEU A 91 6.96 17.77 -5.08
C LEU A 91 6.05 17.47 -3.90
N LEU A 92 5.37 16.32 -3.93
CA LEU A 92 4.51 15.85 -2.85
C LEU A 92 5.08 14.58 -2.22
N ILE A 93 5.34 14.62 -0.91
CA ILE A 93 5.82 13.47 -0.15
C ILE A 93 5.00 13.29 1.14
N SER A 94 4.80 12.04 1.56
CA SER A 94 4.16 11.73 2.84
C SER A 94 5.17 11.76 3.99
N GLN A 95 4.67 12.09 5.20
CA GLN A 95 5.44 12.07 6.45
C GLN A 95 4.65 11.34 7.53
N SER A 96 5.17 10.21 8.02
CA SER A 96 4.42 9.33 8.91
C SER A 96 4.29 9.84 10.36
N GLY A 97 5.23 10.64 10.83
CA GLY A 97 5.20 11.21 12.19
C GLY A 97 5.49 10.24 13.33
N GLY A 98 5.85 8.99 13.05
CA GLY A 98 6.21 7.99 14.04
C GLY A 98 7.72 7.81 14.24
N GLY A 99 8.12 6.78 14.98
CA GLY A 99 9.53 6.40 15.18
C GLY A 99 10.19 5.74 13.94
N CYS A 100 9.48 5.65 12.83
CA CYS A 100 9.98 5.17 11.56
C CYS A 100 10.77 6.27 10.81
N ARG A 101 11.71 5.89 9.96
CA ARG A 101 12.50 6.82 9.13
C ARG A 101 11.64 7.63 8.13
N ALA A 102 10.46 7.14 7.76
CA ALA A 102 9.51 7.86 6.91
C ALA A 102 9.08 9.22 7.50
N SER A 103 9.19 9.42 8.81
CA SER A 103 9.00 10.73 9.45
C SER A 103 10.02 11.79 9.01
N ASN A 104 11.16 11.36 8.45
CA ASN A 104 12.26 12.23 8.03
C ASN A 104 12.45 12.32 6.50
N TYR A 105 11.62 11.66 5.70
CA TYR A 105 11.77 11.64 4.23
C TYR A 105 11.75 13.05 3.62
N ILE A 106 10.90 13.93 4.12
CA ILE A 106 10.82 15.31 3.62
C ILE A 106 12.14 16.08 3.81
N LYS A 107 12.83 15.90 4.95
CA LYS A 107 14.13 16.56 5.20
C LYS A 107 15.22 15.95 4.34
N LEU A 108 15.18 14.64 4.11
CA LEU A 108 16.11 13.96 3.21
C LEU A 108 15.91 14.43 1.77
N LEU A 109 14.65 14.57 1.32
CA LEU A 109 14.32 15.11 0.01
C LEU A 109 14.85 16.54 -0.15
N ARG A 110 14.57 17.44 0.79
CA ARG A 110 15.08 18.81 0.76
C ARG A 110 16.59 18.87 0.70
N LYS A 111 17.27 18.04 1.50
CA LYS A 111 18.75 17.92 1.43
C LYS A 111 19.23 17.45 0.06
N ALA A 112 18.55 16.48 -0.54
CA ALA A 112 18.88 15.97 -1.86
C ALA A 112 18.67 17.04 -2.96
N LEU A 113 17.56 17.78 -2.88
CA LEU A 113 17.26 18.89 -3.81
C LEU A 113 18.33 19.98 -3.76
N VAL A 114 18.71 20.43 -2.56
CA VAL A 114 19.80 21.44 -2.41
C VAL A 114 21.10 20.92 -3.00
N LYS A 115 21.47 19.66 -2.74
CA LYS A 115 22.70 19.07 -3.30
C LYS A 115 22.64 18.91 -4.82
N ALA A 116 21.46 18.73 -5.39
CA ALA A 116 21.25 18.56 -6.83
C ALA A 116 21.05 19.90 -7.58
N GLY A 117 21.02 21.04 -6.87
CA GLY A 117 20.82 22.37 -7.47
C GLY A 117 19.34 22.70 -7.73
N TYR A 118 18.41 22.01 -7.06
CA TYR A 118 16.96 22.20 -7.14
C TYR A 118 16.37 22.80 -5.86
N ASP A 119 17.16 23.62 -5.14
CA ASP A 119 16.78 24.24 -3.87
C ASP A 119 15.58 25.18 -3.96
N TYR A 120 15.25 25.62 -5.16
CA TYR A 120 14.09 26.48 -5.46
C TYR A 120 12.76 25.72 -5.65
N ILE A 121 12.79 24.39 -5.74
CA ILE A 121 11.58 23.55 -5.94
C ILE A 121 10.80 23.43 -4.64
N PRO A 122 9.51 23.82 -4.59
CA PRO A 122 8.65 23.68 -3.42
C PRO A 122 8.36 22.21 -3.10
N VAL A 123 8.36 21.88 -1.79
CA VAL A 123 7.99 20.57 -1.30
C VAL A 123 6.71 20.67 -0.46
N ALA A 124 5.66 19.97 -0.89
CA ALA A 124 4.44 19.78 -0.13
C ALA A 124 4.50 18.48 0.70
N SER A 125 3.90 18.49 1.88
CA SER A 125 3.84 17.35 2.78
C SER A 125 2.40 16.91 3.02
N LEU A 126 2.14 15.60 2.87
CA LEU A 126 0.98 14.96 3.46
C LEU A 126 1.34 14.58 4.90
N ASN A 127 0.99 15.45 5.84
CA ASN A 127 1.42 15.39 7.22
C ASN A 127 0.22 15.37 8.16
N ALA A 128 -0.20 14.18 8.56
CA ALA A 128 -1.26 13.99 9.55
C ALA A 128 -0.82 14.29 11.00
N SER A 129 0.49 14.31 11.27
CA SER A 129 1.07 14.46 12.61
C SER A 129 1.41 15.90 13.01
N GLY A 130 1.31 16.86 12.07
CA GLY A 130 1.63 18.27 12.34
C GLY A 130 3.13 18.58 12.55
N LEU A 131 4.03 17.67 12.13
CA LEU A 131 5.49 17.84 12.28
C LEU A 131 6.07 18.99 11.43
N GLU A 132 5.46 19.25 10.29
CA GLU A 132 5.84 20.34 9.38
C GLU A 132 4.77 21.44 9.42
N LYS A 133 5.14 22.62 9.91
CA LYS A 133 4.28 23.81 9.85
C LYS A 133 4.54 24.56 8.55
N GLY A 134 3.47 24.86 7.80
CA GLY A 134 3.54 25.73 6.61
C GLY A 134 3.73 25.05 5.26
N SER A 135 4.08 23.76 5.18
CA SER A 135 4.17 23.00 3.92
C SER A 135 3.07 21.96 3.74
N SER A 136 2.06 21.98 4.60
CA SER A 136 0.93 21.05 4.53
C SER A 136 0.08 21.34 3.30
N MET A 137 -0.24 20.28 2.56
CA MET A 137 -1.19 20.36 1.46
C MET A 137 -2.59 20.70 2.00
N PRO A 138 -3.32 21.67 1.43
CA PRO A 138 -4.66 21.97 1.86
C PRO A 138 -5.60 20.78 1.64
N MET A 139 -6.16 20.21 2.70
CA MET A 139 -7.09 19.09 2.63
C MET A 139 -8.48 19.53 3.07
N THR A 140 -9.44 19.59 2.14
CA THR A 140 -10.85 19.78 2.47
C THR A 140 -11.47 18.45 2.93
N LEU A 141 -12.52 18.50 3.74
CA LEU A 141 -13.25 17.29 4.14
C LEU A 141 -13.77 16.52 2.90
N ARG A 142 -14.21 17.26 1.87
CA ARG A 142 -14.64 16.65 0.60
C ARG A 142 -13.52 15.90 -0.09
N LEU A 143 -12.33 16.50 -0.21
CA LEU A 143 -11.17 15.82 -0.79
C LEU A 143 -10.77 14.59 0.03
N LEU A 144 -10.76 14.69 1.36
CA LEU A 144 -10.47 13.55 2.23
C LEU A 144 -11.43 12.39 1.99
N LEU A 145 -12.74 12.65 1.93
CA LEU A 145 -13.72 11.59 1.65
C LEU A 145 -13.55 10.98 0.26
N LYS A 146 -13.18 11.78 -0.75
CA LYS A 146 -12.89 11.27 -2.10
C LYS A 146 -11.63 10.41 -2.13
N VAL A 147 -10.58 10.81 -1.42
CA VAL A 147 -9.33 10.04 -1.33
C VAL A 147 -9.57 8.71 -0.62
N LEU A 148 -10.36 8.69 0.45
CA LEU A 148 -10.77 7.46 1.11
C LEU A 148 -11.59 6.56 0.16
N ALA A 149 -12.56 7.12 -0.55
CA ALA A 149 -13.36 6.36 -1.52
C ALA A 149 -12.50 5.82 -2.67
N ALA A 150 -11.53 6.60 -3.16
CA ALA A 150 -10.58 6.17 -4.19
C ALA A 150 -9.73 4.97 -3.73
N ALA A 151 -9.22 5.01 -2.49
CA ALA A 151 -8.47 3.92 -1.91
C ALA A 151 -9.31 2.64 -1.76
N GLU A 152 -10.54 2.76 -1.25
CA GLU A 152 -11.48 1.63 -1.10
C GLU A 152 -11.85 0.99 -2.44
N TYR A 153 -12.16 1.79 -3.46
CA TYR A 153 -12.44 1.26 -4.80
C TYR A 153 -11.21 0.58 -5.40
N GLY A 154 -10.03 1.16 -5.22
CA GLY A 154 -8.79 0.57 -5.68
C GLY A 154 -8.50 -0.76 -4.99
N ASP A 155 -8.71 -0.86 -3.68
CA ASP A 155 -8.53 -2.08 -2.90
C ASP A 155 -9.53 -3.17 -3.33
N LEU A 156 -10.80 -2.81 -3.54
CA LEU A 156 -11.82 -3.72 -4.06
C LEU A 156 -11.44 -4.30 -5.43
N ILE A 157 -11.10 -3.42 -6.38
CA ILE A 157 -10.74 -3.82 -7.74
C ILE A 157 -9.51 -4.73 -7.73
N ALA A 158 -8.48 -4.39 -6.93
CA ALA A 158 -7.28 -5.21 -6.79
C ALA A 158 -7.58 -6.59 -6.18
N ALA A 159 -8.39 -6.65 -5.12
CA ALA A 159 -8.75 -7.89 -4.45
C ALA A 159 -9.58 -8.82 -5.36
N LEU A 160 -10.51 -8.28 -6.15
CA LEU A 160 -11.30 -9.03 -7.12
C LEU A 160 -10.44 -9.52 -8.29
N HIS A 161 -9.58 -8.65 -8.84
CA HIS A 161 -8.64 -9.02 -9.89
C HIS A 161 -7.77 -10.21 -9.48
N ASN A 162 -7.17 -10.16 -8.30
CA ASN A 162 -6.27 -11.20 -7.81
C ASN A 162 -6.98 -12.55 -7.61
N GLN A 163 -8.29 -12.55 -7.33
CA GLN A 163 -9.09 -13.75 -7.17
C GLN A 163 -9.66 -14.29 -8.50
N VAL A 164 -9.71 -13.49 -9.58
CA VAL A 164 -10.25 -13.88 -10.89
C VAL A 164 -9.14 -14.23 -11.87
N LYS A 165 -8.12 -13.39 -12.00
CA LYS A 165 -7.06 -13.50 -13.00
C LYS A 165 -6.39 -14.88 -13.08
N PRO A 166 -6.04 -15.56 -11.97
CA PRO A 166 -5.42 -16.88 -12.05
C PRO A 166 -6.30 -17.96 -12.69
N TYR A 167 -7.60 -17.73 -12.73
CA TYR A 167 -8.62 -18.68 -13.14
C TYR A 167 -9.37 -18.31 -14.42
N GLU A 168 -9.14 -17.12 -14.99
CA GLU A 168 -9.83 -16.65 -16.19
C GLU A 168 -9.64 -17.62 -17.39
N ILE A 169 -10.73 -17.94 -18.06
CA ILE A 169 -10.70 -18.80 -19.26
C ILE A 169 -10.14 -18.01 -20.42
N ASN A 170 -10.62 -16.80 -20.64
CA ASN A 170 -10.11 -15.91 -21.68
C ASN A 170 -9.08 -14.97 -21.04
N LYS A 171 -7.84 -15.14 -21.45
CA LYS A 171 -6.73 -14.31 -20.95
C LYS A 171 -6.97 -12.83 -21.23
N GLY A 172 -6.99 -12.03 -20.16
CA GLY A 172 -7.16 -10.58 -20.23
C GLY A 172 -8.54 -10.07 -19.82
N ASP A 173 -9.54 -10.93 -19.63
CA ASP A 173 -10.89 -10.51 -19.19
C ASP A 173 -10.84 -9.78 -17.83
N ALA A 174 -10.05 -10.29 -16.88
CA ALA A 174 -9.86 -9.65 -15.57
C ALA A 174 -9.19 -8.27 -15.71
N ALA A 175 -8.17 -8.14 -16.55
CA ALA A 175 -7.50 -6.87 -16.80
C ALA A 175 -8.41 -5.86 -17.51
N ALA A 176 -9.23 -6.30 -18.45
CA ALA A 176 -10.24 -5.45 -19.10
C ALA A 176 -11.26 -4.92 -18.09
N CYS A 177 -11.69 -5.78 -17.14
CA CYS A 177 -12.60 -5.38 -16.06
C CYS A 177 -11.95 -4.36 -15.12
N VAL A 178 -10.66 -4.51 -14.76
CA VAL A 178 -9.88 -3.51 -14.02
C VAL A 178 -9.87 -2.19 -14.76
N THR A 179 -9.52 -2.17 -16.04
CA THR A 179 -9.45 -0.96 -16.86
C THR A 179 -10.80 -0.24 -16.89
N LYS A 180 -11.89 -0.98 -17.13
CA LYS A 180 -13.25 -0.45 -17.13
C LYS A 180 -13.62 0.22 -15.80
N TRP A 181 -13.42 -0.48 -14.68
CA TRP A 181 -13.83 0.03 -13.38
C TRP A 181 -12.92 1.13 -12.84
N THR A 182 -11.63 1.08 -13.14
CA THR A 182 -10.71 2.19 -12.81
C THR A 182 -11.15 3.47 -13.52
N ALA A 183 -11.43 3.41 -14.83
CA ALA A 183 -11.91 4.55 -15.59
C ALA A 183 -13.28 5.07 -15.07
N GLN A 184 -14.18 4.16 -14.69
CA GLN A 184 -15.47 4.53 -14.15
C GLN A 184 -15.38 5.19 -12.76
N VAL A 185 -14.47 4.71 -11.89
CA VAL A 185 -14.20 5.33 -10.59
C VAL A 185 -13.60 6.72 -10.76
N GLN A 186 -12.64 6.88 -11.67
CA GLN A 186 -12.08 8.19 -12.02
C GLN A 186 -13.15 9.17 -12.49
N ASP A 187 -14.06 8.73 -13.39
CA ASP A 187 -15.18 9.54 -13.86
C ASP A 187 -16.09 9.98 -12.69
N TRP A 188 -16.44 9.05 -11.79
CA TRP A 188 -17.24 9.39 -10.63
C TRP A 188 -16.60 10.46 -9.75
N LEU A 189 -15.32 10.32 -9.44
CA LEU A 189 -14.60 11.24 -8.57
C LEU A 189 -14.41 12.61 -9.24
N ASN A 190 -14.13 12.65 -10.54
CA ASN A 190 -14.04 13.88 -11.32
C ASN A 190 -15.37 14.66 -11.33
N HIS A 191 -16.50 13.96 -11.36
CA HIS A 191 -17.83 14.56 -11.35
C HIS A 191 -18.46 14.65 -9.95
N ASN A 192 -17.69 14.50 -8.87
CA ASN A 192 -18.16 14.54 -7.47
C ASN A 192 -19.28 13.52 -7.17
N LYS A 193 -19.18 12.30 -7.72
CA LYS A 193 -20.17 11.23 -7.54
C LYS A 193 -19.58 10.04 -6.77
N ASN A 194 -20.44 9.27 -6.14
CA ASN A 194 -20.15 7.94 -5.57
C ASN A 194 -19.00 7.88 -4.56
N TYR A 195 -18.71 8.94 -3.79
CA TYR A 195 -17.71 8.99 -2.74
C TYR A 195 -18.29 9.02 -1.31
N THR A 196 -19.62 8.96 -1.18
CA THR A 196 -20.29 8.83 0.11
C THR A 196 -20.50 7.36 0.46
N ILE A 197 -20.51 7.02 1.76
CA ILE A 197 -20.66 5.64 2.23
C ILE A 197 -21.88 4.92 1.63
N PHE A 198 -23.01 5.60 1.49
CA PHE A 198 -24.24 5.00 0.93
C PHE A 198 -24.08 4.66 -0.55
N SER A 199 -23.46 5.55 -1.32
CA SER A 199 -23.20 5.30 -2.73
C SER A 199 -22.15 4.22 -2.93
N MET A 200 -21.07 4.22 -2.13
CA MET A 200 -20.01 3.23 -2.18
C MET A 200 -20.55 1.81 -1.96
N LYS A 201 -21.36 1.60 -0.93
CA LYS A 201 -21.99 0.28 -0.63
C LYS A 201 -22.74 -0.31 -1.85
N ARG A 202 -23.41 0.54 -2.62
CA ARG A 202 -24.09 0.10 -3.84
C ARG A 202 -23.07 -0.22 -4.94
N ARG A 203 -22.08 0.63 -5.14
CA ARG A 203 -21.07 0.47 -6.20
C ARG A 203 -20.14 -0.73 -5.95
N PHE A 204 -19.86 -1.06 -4.70
CA PHE A 204 -19.09 -2.27 -4.37
C PHE A 204 -19.79 -3.52 -4.91
N LYS A 205 -21.13 -3.61 -4.78
CA LYS A 205 -21.90 -4.73 -5.36
C LYS A 205 -21.86 -4.73 -6.88
N ASP A 206 -21.99 -3.56 -7.52
CA ASP A 206 -21.94 -3.47 -8.98
C ASP A 206 -20.59 -3.98 -9.51
N ILE A 207 -19.48 -3.56 -8.89
CA ILE A 207 -18.12 -3.98 -9.24
C ILE A 207 -17.95 -5.48 -9.02
N ALA A 208 -18.26 -5.98 -7.82
CA ALA A 208 -18.10 -7.39 -7.48
C ALA A 208 -18.90 -8.32 -8.41
N ASN A 209 -20.15 -7.96 -8.68
CA ASN A 209 -21.01 -8.73 -9.60
C ASN A 209 -20.48 -8.72 -11.04
N ASP A 210 -19.80 -7.68 -11.46
CA ASP A 210 -19.25 -7.62 -12.82
C ASP A 210 -18.03 -8.53 -12.96
N PHE A 211 -17.15 -8.56 -11.94
CA PHE A 211 -16.05 -9.54 -11.88
C PHE A 211 -16.55 -10.98 -11.79
N ALA A 212 -17.67 -11.23 -11.12
CA ALA A 212 -18.27 -12.55 -11.00
C ALA A 212 -18.82 -13.10 -12.34
N LYS A 213 -19.07 -12.24 -13.32
CA LYS A 213 -19.50 -12.67 -14.68
C LYS A 213 -18.35 -13.18 -15.53
N ILE A 214 -17.10 -12.93 -15.15
CA ILE A 214 -15.94 -13.40 -15.93
C ILE A 214 -15.88 -14.93 -15.84
N PRO A 215 -15.85 -15.62 -17.00
CA PRO A 215 -15.75 -17.09 -17.00
C PRO A 215 -14.43 -17.55 -16.40
N VAL A 216 -14.51 -18.43 -15.39
CA VAL A 216 -13.34 -18.94 -14.66
C VAL A 216 -13.34 -20.46 -14.60
N ASN A 217 -12.14 -21.06 -14.63
CA ASN A 217 -11.92 -22.47 -14.34
C ASN A 217 -11.15 -22.60 -13.01
N ARG A 218 -11.86 -22.93 -11.93
CA ARG A 218 -11.32 -23.01 -10.57
C ARG A 218 -10.54 -24.31 -10.35
N THR A 219 -9.31 -24.38 -10.86
CA THR A 219 -8.37 -25.46 -10.56
C THR A 219 -7.62 -25.19 -9.25
N PRO A 220 -7.20 -26.21 -8.49
CA PRO A 220 -6.37 -26.00 -7.31
C PRO A 220 -5.07 -25.28 -7.64
N LYS A 221 -4.79 -24.17 -6.96
CA LYS A 221 -3.57 -23.38 -7.12
C LYS A 221 -2.88 -23.15 -5.78
N VAL A 222 -1.58 -22.86 -5.83
CA VAL A 222 -0.85 -22.39 -4.66
C VAL A 222 -1.36 -20.99 -4.31
N LYS A 223 -1.84 -20.84 -3.07
CA LYS A 223 -2.28 -19.54 -2.53
C LYS A 223 -1.14 -18.87 -1.80
N VAL A 224 -0.85 -17.62 -2.17
CA VAL A 224 0.26 -16.83 -1.63
C VAL A 224 -0.25 -15.51 -1.07
N GLY A 225 -0.01 -15.27 0.21
CA GLY A 225 -0.20 -13.97 0.84
C GLY A 225 1.01 -13.06 0.64
N VAL A 226 0.80 -11.79 0.39
CA VAL A 226 1.86 -10.77 0.31
C VAL A 226 1.63 -9.72 1.39
N VAL A 227 2.57 -9.62 2.32
CA VAL A 227 2.62 -8.59 3.36
C VAL A 227 3.96 -7.86 3.29
N GLY A 228 4.11 -6.76 3.99
CA GLY A 228 5.40 -6.06 4.02
C GLY A 228 5.28 -4.57 4.33
N GLU A 229 6.40 -3.88 4.19
CA GLU A 229 6.45 -2.43 4.28
C GLU A 229 5.60 -1.82 3.16
N ILE A 230 4.82 -0.81 3.50
CA ILE A 230 3.74 -0.31 2.64
C ILE A 230 4.21 0.09 1.23
N TYR A 231 5.34 0.79 1.10
CA TYR A 231 5.85 1.17 -0.21
C TYR A 231 6.31 -0.05 -1.01
N VAL A 232 7.13 -0.92 -0.40
CA VAL A 232 7.65 -2.12 -1.07
C VAL A 232 6.54 -3.13 -1.35
N LYS A 233 5.54 -3.24 -0.47
CA LYS A 233 4.37 -4.13 -0.68
C LYS A 233 3.61 -3.78 -1.96
N PHE A 234 3.35 -2.50 -2.20
CA PHE A 234 2.48 -2.06 -3.31
C PHE A 234 3.22 -1.62 -4.57
N SER A 235 4.48 -1.14 -4.46
CA SER A 235 5.20 -0.54 -5.58
C SER A 235 5.87 -1.59 -6.46
N PRO A 236 5.49 -1.73 -7.74
CA PRO A 236 6.17 -2.62 -8.69
C PRO A 236 7.67 -2.29 -8.81
N MET A 237 8.03 -1.00 -8.76
CA MET A 237 9.43 -0.56 -8.75
C MET A 237 10.15 -1.01 -7.47
N GLY A 238 9.46 -0.97 -6.31
CA GLY A 238 10.02 -1.31 -5.01
C GLY A 238 10.22 -2.82 -4.79
N ASN A 239 9.41 -3.67 -5.46
CA ASN A 239 9.37 -5.11 -5.24
C ASN A 239 9.64 -5.95 -6.50
N ASN A 240 10.15 -5.34 -7.58
CA ASN A 240 10.43 -6.00 -8.86
C ASN A 240 9.21 -6.70 -9.46
N ASP A 241 8.02 -6.09 -9.31
CA ASP A 241 6.73 -6.60 -9.81
C ASP A 241 6.39 -7.98 -9.21
N LEU A 242 6.43 -8.07 -7.88
CA LEU A 242 6.25 -9.30 -7.12
C LEU A 242 4.94 -10.02 -7.43
N VAL A 243 3.83 -9.28 -7.58
CA VAL A 243 2.51 -9.90 -7.85
C VAL A 243 2.52 -10.56 -9.22
N SER A 244 2.97 -9.88 -10.26
CA SER A 244 3.10 -10.45 -11.61
C SER A 244 4.05 -11.65 -11.63
N PHE A 245 5.13 -11.61 -10.84
CA PHE A 245 6.03 -12.75 -10.71
C PHE A 245 5.30 -13.97 -10.10
N LEU A 246 4.56 -13.80 -9.00
CA LEU A 246 3.79 -14.87 -8.37
C LEU A 246 2.71 -15.45 -9.30
N GLU A 247 2.02 -14.58 -10.03
CA GLU A 247 1.04 -14.98 -11.05
C GLU A 247 1.69 -15.79 -12.18
N SER A 248 2.90 -15.42 -12.62
CA SER A 248 3.67 -16.19 -13.61
C SER A 248 4.07 -17.58 -13.11
N GLN A 249 4.09 -17.78 -11.79
CA GLN A 249 4.32 -19.08 -11.15
C GLN A 249 3.04 -19.88 -10.91
N ASP A 250 1.92 -19.44 -11.50
CA ASP A 250 0.59 -20.06 -11.38
C ASP A 250 0.01 -20.02 -9.97
N CYS A 251 0.21 -18.90 -9.26
CA CYS A 251 -0.29 -18.69 -7.90
C CYS A 251 -1.54 -17.82 -7.89
N GLU A 252 -2.44 -18.06 -6.92
CA GLU A 252 -3.44 -17.10 -6.49
C GLU A 252 -2.83 -16.20 -5.42
N VAL A 253 -2.85 -14.88 -5.63
CA VAL A 253 -2.23 -13.91 -4.74
C VAL A 253 -3.29 -13.19 -3.91
N ASN A 254 -3.06 -13.04 -2.61
CA ASN A 254 -3.82 -12.15 -1.74
C ASN A 254 -2.88 -11.14 -1.09
N MET A 255 -3.16 -9.87 -1.31
CA MET A 255 -2.41 -8.74 -0.73
C MET A 255 -3.42 -7.84 -0.02
N PRO A 256 -3.37 -7.74 1.32
CA PRO A 256 -4.24 -6.84 2.08
C PRO A 256 -4.17 -5.40 1.56
N GLY A 257 -5.31 -4.72 1.54
CA GLY A 257 -5.49 -3.42 0.91
C GLY A 257 -4.75 -2.27 1.61
N LEU A 258 -4.73 -1.12 0.94
CA LEU A 258 -4.13 0.13 1.45
C LEU A 258 -4.92 0.69 2.64
N MET A 259 -6.24 0.50 2.65
CA MET A 259 -7.10 1.00 3.71
C MET A 259 -6.77 0.42 5.07
N GLY A 260 -6.32 -0.84 5.16
CA GLY A 260 -5.86 -1.45 6.41
C GLY A 260 -4.75 -0.64 7.10
N TYR A 261 -3.84 -0.04 6.33
CA TYR A 261 -2.82 0.85 6.90
C TYR A 261 -3.39 2.19 7.40
N ILE A 262 -4.39 2.74 6.73
CA ILE A 262 -5.07 3.98 7.18
C ILE A 262 -5.82 3.70 8.50
N GLU A 263 -6.54 2.59 8.58
CA GLU A 263 -7.22 2.15 9.80
C GLU A 263 -6.23 1.89 10.94
N TYR A 264 -5.09 1.27 10.65
CA TYR A 264 -4.00 1.08 11.60
C TYR A 264 -3.48 2.41 12.16
N CYS A 265 -3.30 3.44 11.33
CA CYS A 265 -2.88 4.76 11.80
C CYS A 265 -3.91 5.39 12.75
N VAL A 266 -5.21 5.23 12.45
CA VAL A 266 -6.30 5.71 13.32
C VAL A 266 -6.37 4.91 14.63
N ALA A 267 -6.26 3.58 14.55
CA ALA A 267 -6.26 2.70 15.72
C ALA A 267 -5.09 3.01 16.67
N ASN A 268 -3.91 3.32 16.12
CA ASN A 268 -2.75 3.72 16.95
C ASN A 268 -3.01 5.00 17.75
N ALA A 269 -3.83 5.92 17.26
CA ALA A 269 -4.22 7.11 18.04
C ALA A 269 -5.06 6.74 19.27
N THR A 270 -5.90 5.72 19.17
CA THR A 270 -6.64 5.14 20.32
C THR A 270 -5.70 4.42 21.28
N LEU A 271 -4.82 3.55 20.72
CA LEU A 271 -3.85 2.78 21.51
C LEU A 271 -2.87 3.68 22.27
N ASP A 272 -2.47 4.81 21.69
CA ASP A 272 -1.63 5.80 22.36
C ASP A 272 -2.24 6.30 23.66
N VAL A 273 -3.52 6.69 23.60
CA VAL A 273 -4.23 7.17 24.79
C VAL A 273 -4.42 6.04 25.82
N GLN A 274 -4.62 4.80 25.35
CA GLN A 274 -4.76 3.65 26.24
C GLN A 274 -3.45 3.26 26.95
N ILE A 275 -2.33 3.29 26.25
CA ILE A 275 -1.03 2.80 26.74
C ILE A 275 -0.27 3.91 27.49
N TYR A 276 -0.30 5.13 26.98
CA TYR A 276 0.52 6.24 27.47
C TYR A 276 -0.29 7.34 28.17
N GLY A 277 -1.61 7.21 28.20
CA GLY A 277 -2.51 8.26 28.70
C GLY A 277 -2.73 9.37 27.67
N GLY A 278 -3.68 10.27 27.97
CA GLY A 278 -4.00 11.40 27.11
C GLY A 278 -5.46 11.80 27.15
N PRO A 279 -5.86 12.80 26.33
CA PRO A 279 -7.23 13.31 26.37
C PRO A 279 -8.25 12.25 25.92
N PHE A 280 -9.26 12.00 26.77
CA PHE A 280 -10.35 11.07 26.46
C PHE A 280 -11.10 11.43 25.16
N VAL A 281 -11.24 12.74 24.88
CA VAL A 281 -11.88 13.22 23.63
C VAL A 281 -11.12 12.74 22.40
N LYS A 282 -9.77 12.81 22.39
CA LYS A 282 -8.94 12.31 21.29
C LYS A 282 -9.21 10.83 21.02
N ARG A 283 -9.29 10.02 22.08
CA ARG A 283 -9.61 8.60 21.96
C ARG A 283 -10.99 8.38 21.36
N LYS A 284 -12.02 9.08 21.85
CA LYS A 284 -13.40 8.94 21.37
C LYS A 284 -13.54 9.31 19.89
N VAL A 285 -12.87 10.38 19.46
CA VAL A 285 -12.86 10.80 18.03
C VAL A 285 -12.18 9.72 17.18
N ALA A 286 -11.04 9.18 17.62
CA ALA A 286 -10.36 8.11 16.90
C ALA A 286 -11.20 6.81 16.84
N ASP A 287 -11.86 6.43 17.95
CA ASP A 287 -12.76 5.26 18.00
C ASP A 287 -13.94 5.40 17.03
N LEU A 288 -14.54 6.61 16.94
CA LEU A 288 -15.63 6.88 16.00
C LEU A 288 -15.17 6.84 14.55
N LEU A 289 -13.99 7.42 14.26
CA LEU A 289 -13.41 7.40 12.92
C LEU A 289 -13.06 5.97 12.50
N LEU A 290 -12.45 5.19 13.40
CA LEU A 290 -12.14 3.78 13.13
C LEU A 290 -13.41 2.96 12.88
N ALA A 291 -14.48 3.17 13.67
CA ALA A 291 -15.74 2.49 13.47
C ALA A 291 -16.40 2.87 12.13
N PHE A 292 -16.23 4.13 11.70
CA PHE A 292 -16.69 4.59 10.40
C PHE A 292 -15.93 3.88 9.25
N LEU A 293 -14.60 3.86 9.29
CA LEU A 293 -13.76 3.20 8.28
C LEU A 293 -14.05 1.69 8.23
N ASP A 294 -14.02 1.00 9.36
CA ASP A 294 -14.32 -0.43 9.47
C ASP A 294 -15.73 -0.77 8.90
N SER A 295 -16.72 0.15 9.04
CA SER A 295 -18.05 -0.03 8.46
C SER A 295 -18.06 -0.02 6.93
N ILE A 296 -17.11 0.68 6.30
CA ILE A 296 -16.94 0.68 4.84
C ILE A 296 -16.29 -0.63 4.41
N GLY A 297 -15.21 -1.04 5.07
CA GLY A 297 -14.55 -2.33 4.82
C GLY A 297 -15.49 -3.53 4.97
N ILE A 298 -16.32 -3.56 6.03
CA ILE A 298 -17.36 -4.59 6.22
C ILE A 298 -18.37 -4.58 5.06
N ALA A 299 -18.75 -3.40 4.56
CA ALA A 299 -19.68 -3.31 3.42
C ALA A 299 -19.04 -3.81 2.13
N MET A 300 -17.75 -3.55 1.93
CA MET A 300 -16.97 -4.07 0.81
C MET A 300 -16.87 -5.61 0.89
N ALA A 301 -16.49 -6.15 2.05
CA ALA A 301 -16.42 -7.59 2.27
C ALA A 301 -17.75 -8.29 1.95
N LYS A 302 -18.87 -7.78 2.48
CA LYS A 302 -20.21 -8.32 2.19
C LYS A 302 -20.57 -8.26 0.70
N ALA A 303 -20.15 -7.22 -0.01
CA ALA A 303 -20.39 -7.13 -1.45
C ALA A 303 -19.59 -8.18 -2.21
N MET A 304 -18.33 -8.42 -1.84
CA MET A 304 -17.47 -9.47 -2.41
C MET A 304 -18.04 -10.87 -2.12
N GLU A 305 -18.40 -11.15 -0.86
CA GLU A 305 -18.97 -12.43 -0.43
C GLU A 305 -20.29 -12.76 -1.15
N SER A 306 -21.16 -11.75 -1.33
CA SER A 306 -22.42 -11.92 -2.05
C SER A 306 -22.22 -12.27 -3.54
N ALA A 307 -21.06 -11.97 -4.10
CA ALA A 307 -20.65 -12.29 -5.46
C ALA A 307 -19.76 -13.55 -5.57
N GLY A 308 -19.54 -14.25 -4.45
CA GLY A 308 -18.76 -15.51 -4.40
C GLY A 308 -17.26 -15.31 -4.24
N PHE A 309 -16.79 -14.15 -3.79
CA PHE A 309 -15.39 -13.83 -3.51
C PHE A 309 -15.11 -13.78 -2.00
N HIS A 310 -13.85 -13.94 -1.62
CA HIS A 310 -13.42 -13.70 -0.26
C HIS A 310 -13.25 -12.19 0.00
N GLY A 311 -13.97 -11.67 0.98
CA GLY A 311 -13.82 -10.31 1.47
C GLY A 311 -12.73 -10.19 2.54
N PRO A 312 -12.19 -8.98 2.78
CA PRO A 312 -11.28 -8.73 3.88
C PRO A 312 -11.99 -8.91 5.24
N MET A 313 -11.22 -9.27 6.26
CA MET A 313 -11.70 -9.29 7.64
C MET A 313 -12.02 -7.88 8.14
N SER A 314 -12.96 -7.72 9.09
CA SER A 314 -13.15 -6.43 9.74
C SER A 314 -11.88 -6.03 10.48
N PHE A 315 -11.57 -4.73 10.50
CA PHE A 315 -10.35 -4.25 11.15
C PHE A 315 -10.33 -4.53 12.65
N LYS A 316 -11.49 -4.50 13.29
CA LYS A 316 -11.62 -4.86 14.73
C LYS A 316 -11.26 -6.31 15.02
N GLU A 317 -11.59 -7.23 14.13
CA GLU A 317 -11.18 -8.63 14.27
C GLU A 317 -9.70 -8.80 13.94
N LEU A 318 -9.19 -8.07 12.95
CA LEU A 318 -7.77 -8.05 12.59
C LEU A 318 -6.89 -7.61 13.78
N MET A 319 -7.32 -6.60 14.54
CA MET A 319 -6.61 -6.14 15.75
C MET A 319 -6.43 -7.23 16.83
N LYS A 320 -7.25 -8.26 16.84
CA LYS A 320 -7.15 -9.38 17.80
C LYS A 320 -6.13 -10.43 17.38
N LYS A 321 -5.76 -10.49 16.09
CA LYS A 321 -4.92 -11.56 15.54
C LYS A 321 -3.51 -11.65 16.14
N PRO A 322 -2.81 -10.54 16.46
CA PRO A 322 -1.48 -10.59 17.07
C PRO A 322 -1.46 -11.12 18.50
N ASP A 323 -2.61 -11.31 19.14
CA ASP A 323 -2.67 -11.73 20.56
C ASP A 323 -1.88 -13.01 20.82
N GLY A 324 -1.10 -12.98 21.90
CA GLY A 324 -0.17 -14.03 22.27
C GLY A 324 1.12 -14.11 21.41
N ILE A 325 1.26 -13.31 20.35
CA ILE A 325 2.44 -13.26 19.49
C ILE A 325 3.16 -11.94 19.59
N LEU A 326 2.46 -10.81 19.41
CA LEU A 326 3.03 -9.47 19.43
C LEU A 326 2.05 -8.48 20.07
N SER A 327 2.56 -7.60 20.93
CA SER A 327 1.74 -6.55 21.54
C SER A 327 1.33 -5.49 20.51
N LEU A 328 0.10 -4.98 20.60
CA LEU A 328 -0.37 -3.81 19.87
C LEU A 328 0.43 -2.53 20.17
N GLY A 329 1.22 -2.51 21.24
CA GLY A 329 2.18 -1.43 21.53
C GLY A 329 3.37 -1.39 20.55
N VAL A 330 3.63 -2.43 19.76
CA VAL A 330 4.63 -2.44 18.71
C VAL A 330 4.04 -1.80 17.44
N LYS A 331 4.05 -0.47 17.39
CA LYS A 331 3.30 0.36 16.44
C LYS A 331 4.17 1.27 15.56
N MET A 332 5.48 1.06 15.49
CA MET A 332 6.37 1.82 14.63
C MET A 332 6.31 1.26 13.19
N GLY A 333 6.23 2.15 12.20
CA GLY A 333 5.96 1.77 10.81
C GLY A 333 4.63 1.02 10.73
N GLU A 334 4.60 -0.14 10.08
CA GLU A 334 3.45 -1.04 10.00
C GLU A 334 3.25 -1.85 11.30
N GLY A 335 4.30 -2.00 12.10
CA GLY A 335 4.26 -2.59 13.43
C GLY A 335 3.43 -3.87 13.52
N TRP A 336 2.51 -3.93 14.50
CA TRP A 336 1.66 -5.08 14.75
C TRP A 336 0.74 -5.46 13.56
N LEU A 337 0.47 -4.53 12.63
CA LEU A 337 -0.34 -4.80 11.45
C LEU A 337 0.28 -5.91 10.59
N LEU A 338 1.59 -5.91 10.39
CA LEU A 338 2.29 -6.98 9.64
C LEU A 338 2.01 -8.37 10.22
N THR A 339 2.09 -8.50 11.54
CA THR A 339 1.81 -9.75 12.23
C THR A 339 0.34 -10.14 12.08
N ALA A 340 -0.57 -9.16 12.20
CA ALA A 340 -2.01 -9.38 12.07
C ALA A 340 -2.39 -9.86 10.65
N GLU A 341 -1.88 -9.19 9.62
CA GLU A 341 -2.10 -9.56 8.21
C GLU A 341 -1.57 -10.97 7.89
N MET A 342 -0.39 -11.35 8.42
CA MET A 342 0.12 -12.72 8.24
C MET A 342 -0.83 -13.76 8.83
N ILE A 343 -1.36 -13.51 10.03
CA ILE A 343 -2.25 -14.45 10.72
C ILE A 343 -3.60 -14.53 10.01
N GLU A 344 -4.17 -13.40 9.61
CA GLU A 344 -5.39 -13.36 8.81
C GLU A 344 -5.25 -14.20 7.53
N LEU A 345 -4.15 -13.99 6.79
CA LEU A 345 -3.87 -14.73 5.56
C LEU A 345 -3.78 -16.24 5.80
N ILE A 346 -3.08 -16.67 6.85
CA ILE A 346 -2.98 -18.07 7.22
C ILE A 346 -4.37 -18.67 7.51
N GLU A 347 -5.16 -17.97 8.34
CA GLU A 347 -6.50 -18.43 8.74
C GLU A 347 -7.51 -18.43 7.58
N THR A 348 -7.27 -17.64 6.53
CA THR A 348 -8.09 -17.60 5.31
C THR A 348 -7.55 -18.51 4.19
N GLY A 349 -6.54 -19.34 4.49
CA GLY A 349 -6.02 -20.39 3.58
C GLY A 349 -4.84 -19.95 2.71
N TYR A 350 -4.25 -18.79 2.97
CA TYR A 350 -3.00 -18.32 2.34
C TYR A 350 -1.81 -18.61 3.25
N GLU A 351 -1.55 -19.91 3.48
CA GLU A 351 -0.49 -20.38 4.39
C GLU A 351 0.93 -20.05 3.89
N ASN A 352 1.10 -19.76 2.59
CA ASN A 352 2.37 -19.37 2.00
C ASN A 352 2.45 -17.85 1.94
N ILE A 353 3.42 -17.25 2.64
CA ILE A 353 3.50 -15.80 2.77
C ILE A 353 4.85 -15.27 2.33
N VAL A 354 4.83 -14.28 1.45
CA VAL A 354 5.98 -13.43 1.15
C VAL A 354 5.87 -12.16 2.01
N CYS A 355 6.83 -11.96 2.91
CA CYS A 355 7.00 -10.71 3.64
C CYS A 355 8.03 -9.86 2.89
N ALA A 356 7.54 -8.89 2.10
CA ALA A 356 8.37 -7.97 1.32
C ALA A 356 8.87 -6.85 2.22
N GLN A 357 10.18 -6.83 2.49
CA GLN A 357 10.75 -5.86 3.42
C GLN A 357 11.93 -5.10 2.81
N PRO A 358 12.00 -3.78 3.01
CA PRO A 358 13.17 -3.03 2.61
C PRO A 358 14.34 -3.37 3.54
N PHE A 359 15.54 -3.48 2.98
CA PHE A 359 16.75 -3.55 3.78
C PHE A 359 16.83 -2.33 4.72
N GLY A 360 17.22 -2.56 5.97
CA GLY A 360 17.30 -1.52 7.00
C GLY A 360 15.97 -1.03 7.56
N CYS A 361 14.86 -1.70 7.27
CA CYS A 361 13.54 -1.38 7.86
C CYS A 361 13.39 -2.08 9.22
N LEU A 362 13.63 -1.35 10.31
CA LEU A 362 13.55 -1.88 11.66
C LEU A 362 12.15 -2.45 12.02
N PRO A 363 11.02 -1.76 11.76
CA PRO A 363 9.69 -2.31 12.03
C PRO A 363 9.44 -3.65 11.36
N ASN A 364 9.82 -3.81 10.11
CA ASN A 364 9.65 -5.06 9.37
C ASN A 364 10.55 -6.19 9.91
N HIS A 365 11.77 -5.88 10.33
CA HIS A 365 12.64 -6.87 10.95
C HIS A 365 12.08 -7.37 12.28
N ILE A 366 11.42 -6.51 13.07
CA ILE A 366 10.83 -6.87 14.35
C ILE A 366 9.47 -7.56 14.18
N ALA A 367 8.51 -6.88 13.54
CA ALA A 367 7.11 -7.29 13.46
C ALA A 367 6.79 -8.19 12.25
N GLY A 368 7.66 -8.22 11.24
CA GLY A 368 7.59 -9.13 10.11
C GLY A 368 8.45 -10.36 10.32
N LYS A 369 9.77 -10.24 10.11
CA LYS A 369 10.73 -11.36 10.19
C LYS A 369 10.89 -11.93 11.59
N GLY A 370 10.95 -11.07 12.62
CA GLY A 370 11.22 -11.47 14.00
C GLY A 370 10.13 -12.32 14.65
N VAL A 371 8.88 -12.24 14.17
CA VAL A 371 7.75 -13.00 14.71
C VAL A 371 7.52 -14.36 14.02
N VAL A 372 8.21 -14.65 12.91
CA VAL A 372 7.96 -15.84 12.08
C VAL A 372 7.97 -17.13 12.89
N ASN A 373 8.94 -17.30 13.79
CA ASN A 373 9.01 -18.53 14.60
C ASN A 373 7.84 -18.66 15.59
N ARG A 374 7.36 -17.54 16.14
CA ARG A 374 6.17 -17.54 17.02
C ARG A 374 4.90 -17.86 16.24
N ILE A 375 4.76 -17.32 15.02
CA ILE A 375 3.65 -17.66 14.12
C ILE A 375 3.68 -19.14 13.79
N ARG A 376 4.83 -19.69 13.38
CA ARG A 376 4.98 -21.12 13.06
C ARG A 376 4.70 -22.05 14.25
N ALA A 377 5.02 -21.64 15.45
CA ALA A 377 4.69 -22.40 16.66
C ALA A 377 3.16 -22.54 16.86
N LYS A 378 2.40 -21.49 16.51
CA LYS A 378 0.93 -21.48 16.58
C LYS A 378 0.28 -22.08 15.32
N TYR A 379 0.89 -21.88 14.17
CA TYR A 379 0.42 -22.32 12.85
C TYR A 379 1.52 -23.14 12.15
N PRO A 380 1.66 -24.46 12.44
CA PRO A 380 2.78 -25.29 11.94
C PRO A 380 2.89 -25.37 10.42
N ASN A 381 1.77 -25.18 9.71
CA ASN A 381 1.74 -25.18 8.25
C ASN A 381 2.18 -23.84 7.62
N ALA A 382 2.38 -22.79 8.41
CA ALA A 382 2.76 -21.48 7.89
C ALA A 382 4.14 -21.53 7.20
N ASN A 383 4.14 -21.22 5.90
CA ASN A 383 5.32 -21.21 5.04
C ASN A 383 5.68 -19.75 4.71
N ILE A 384 6.34 -19.08 5.64
CA ILE A 384 6.62 -17.65 5.57
C ILE A 384 8.05 -17.42 5.11
N THR A 385 8.24 -16.57 4.09
CA THR A 385 9.54 -16.16 3.57
C THR A 385 9.65 -14.65 3.60
N ALA A 386 10.61 -14.12 4.36
CA ALA A 386 10.97 -12.70 4.31
C ALA A 386 11.95 -12.47 3.17
N VAL A 387 11.64 -11.49 2.31
CA VAL A 387 12.46 -11.11 1.15
C VAL A 387 12.92 -9.68 1.33
N ASP A 388 14.23 -9.50 1.42
CA ASP A 388 14.85 -8.18 1.56
C ASP A 388 15.00 -7.53 0.18
N TYR A 389 14.55 -6.27 0.06
CA TYR A 389 14.69 -5.43 -1.11
C TYR A 389 15.65 -4.29 -0.82
N ASP A 390 16.66 -4.14 -1.67
CA ASP A 390 17.64 -3.05 -1.59
C ASP A 390 18.29 -2.81 -2.97
N PRO A 391 19.00 -1.69 -3.18
CA PRO A 391 19.58 -1.35 -4.47
C PRO A 391 20.67 -2.33 -4.95
N SER A 392 21.27 -3.09 -4.04
CA SER A 392 22.35 -4.04 -4.34
C SER A 392 21.85 -5.48 -4.55
N ALA A 393 20.62 -5.77 -4.08
CA ALA A 393 20.02 -7.10 -4.24
C ALA A 393 19.58 -7.34 -5.69
N THR A 394 19.98 -8.47 -6.23
CA THR A 394 19.55 -8.83 -7.59
C THR A 394 18.13 -9.41 -7.56
N LYS A 395 17.34 -9.05 -8.56
CA LYS A 395 16.00 -9.62 -8.79
C LYS A 395 16.02 -11.15 -8.76
N VAL A 396 17.03 -11.76 -9.36
CA VAL A 396 17.20 -13.23 -9.41
C VAL A 396 17.30 -13.85 -8.02
N ASN A 397 18.06 -13.25 -7.11
CA ASN A 397 18.21 -13.77 -5.75
C ASN A 397 16.89 -13.69 -4.97
N GLN A 398 16.12 -12.62 -5.15
CA GLN A 398 14.81 -12.45 -4.53
C GLN A 398 13.81 -13.47 -5.07
N GLU A 399 13.76 -13.63 -6.40
CA GLU A 399 12.91 -14.65 -7.05
C GLU A 399 13.29 -16.08 -6.63
N ASN A 400 14.57 -16.39 -6.49
CA ASN A 400 15.01 -17.72 -6.05
C ASN A 400 14.54 -18.05 -4.62
N ARG A 401 14.56 -17.08 -3.71
CA ARG A 401 14.00 -17.27 -2.35
C ARG A 401 12.50 -17.56 -2.40
N ILE A 402 11.77 -16.85 -3.25
CA ILE A 402 10.34 -17.08 -3.44
C ILE A 402 10.10 -18.45 -4.08
N LYS A 403 10.87 -18.84 -5.11
CA LYS A 403 10.78 -20.17 -5.75
C LYS A 403 11.02 -21.31 -4.77
N LEU A 404 11.94 -21.16 -3.80
CA LEU A 404 12.14 -22.15 -2.75
C LEU A 404 10.90 -22.31 -1.86
N MET A 405 10.26 -21.20 -1.48
CA MET A 405 8.98 -21.24 -0.75
C MET A 405 7.90 -21.92 -1.58
N LEU A 406 7.81 -21.57 -2.88
CA LEU A 406 6.81 -22.12 -3.79
C LEU A 406 7.01 -23.62 -4.06
N SER A 407 8.26 -24.13 -4.06
CA SER A 407 8.51 -25.59 -4.23
C SER A 407 7.88 -26.39 -3.10
N VAL A 408 8.04 -25.95 -1.85
CA VAL A 408 7.38 -26.56 -0.68
C VAL A 408 5.86 -26.46 -0.79
N ALA A 409 5.35 -25.31 -1.21
CA ALA A 409 3.92 -25.09 -1.38
C ALA A 409 3.30 -26.00 -2.46
N LYS A 410 3.96 -26.16 -3.60
CA LYS A 410 3.52 -27.02 -4.71
C LYS A 410 3.55 -28.50 -4.30
N GLU A 411 4.56 -28.93 -3.56
CA GLU A 411 4.62 -30.30 -3.04
C GLU A 411 3.45 -30.59 -2.10
N ARG A 412 3.15 -29.70 -1.15
CA ARG A 412 1.99 -29.84 -0.24
C ARG A 412 0.66 -29.86 -0.99
N LEU A 413 0.50 -29.01 -2.02
CA LEU A 413 -0.70 -29.00 -2.86
C LEU A 413 -0.89 -30.33 -3.58
N ASN A 414 0.19 -30.90 -4.16
CA ASN A 414 0.13 -32.19 -4.84
C ASN A 414 -0.23 -33.33 -3.89
N GLN A 415 0.32 -33.33 -2.66
CA GLN A 415 -0.02 -34.32 -1.63
C GLN A 415 -1.51 -34.24 -1.25
N LYS A 416 -2.06 -33.02 -1.03
CA LYS A 416 -3.49 -32.81 -0.76
C LYS A 416 -4.38 -33.35 -1.93
N ASN A 417 -4.02 -33.03 -3.17
CA ASN A 417 -4.78 -33.45 -4.35
C ASN A 417 -4.76 -34.99 -4.53
N ASN A 418 -3.66 -35.65 -4.22
CA ASN A 418 -3.56 -37.10 -4.30
C ASN A 418 -4.36 -37.78 -3.17
N SER A 419 -4.38 -37.22 -1.97
CA SER A 419 -5.16 -37.74 -0.85
C SER A 419 -6.68 -37.61 -1.03
N THR A 420 -7.14 -36.68 -1.87
CA THR A 420 -8.57 -36.46 -2.16
C THR A 420 -9.07 -37.36 -3.29
N LYS A 421 -8.18 -38.04 -4.03
CA LYS A 421 -8.51 -38.96 -5.12
C LYS A 421 -8.59 -40.43 -4.67
N VAL A 422 -8.29 -40.75 -3.44
CA VAL A 422 -8.41 -42.05 -2.78
C VAL A 422 -9.65 -42.03 -1.89
#